data_abaf6544cfc9dad824bb58338eb10f48
#
_entry.id   abaf6544cfc9dad824bb58338eb10f48
#
_cell.length_a   1.000
_cell.length_b   1.000
_cell.length_c   1.000
_cell.angle_alpha   90.00
_cell.angle_beta   90.00
_cell.angle_gamma   90.00
#
_symmetry.space_group_name_H-M   'P 1'
#
loop_
_entity.id
_entity.type
_entity.pdbx_description
1 polymer ?
#
loop_
_entity_poly.entity_id
_entity_poly.type
_entity_poly.pdbx_seq_one_letter_code
_entity_poly.pdbx_strand_id
1 'polypeptide(L)'
;MAEEVVLMKGNEAIAHAAIRCGADGYFGYPITPQSEVLETLAELKPWETTGMVVLQAESEVAAINMVYGGAGSGKMVLTSSSSPGVSLKQEGISYLAGAELPCLIVNVMRGGPGLGTIQPSQADYFQTVKGLSLIHISEPTRH
;
A
#
# COMPACT_ATOMS: atom_id res chain seq x y z
N MET A 1 4.09 -27.25 13.88
CA MET A 1 4.39 -27.14 12.43
C MET A 1 5.85 -26.76 12.34
N ALA A 2 6.63 -27.41 11.46
CA ALA A 2 8.02 -27.04 11.26
C ALA A 2 8.06 -25.63 10.63
N GLU A 3 8.92 -24.77 11.17
CA GLU A 3 9.18 -23.47 10.53
C GLU A 3 9.91 -23.70 9.20
N GLU A 4 9.31 -23.25 8.12
CA GLU A 4 9.93 -23.26 6.80
C GLU A 4 10.67 -21.94 6.61
N VAL A 5 11.99 -22.02 6.48
CA VAL A 5 12.83 -20.84 6.21
C VAL A 5 13.03 -20.72 4.70
N VAL A 6 12.55 -19.61 4.13
CA VAL A 6 12.61 -19.35 2.69
C VAL A 6 13.39 -18.05 2.43
N LEU A 7 14.28 -18.08 1.45
CA LEU A 7 14.94 -16.88 0.95
C LEU A 7 14.06 -16.25 -0.15
N MET A 8 13.65 -15.00 0.04
CA MET A 8 12.83 -14.28 -0.93
C MET A 8 13.16 -12.79 -0.95
N LYS A 9 12.73 -12.08 -1.98
CA LYS A 9 12.84 -10.63 -2.05
C LYS A 9 11.87 -9.95 -1.06
N GLY A 10 12.20 -8.71 -0.66
CA GLY A 10 11.34 -7.94 0.26
C GLY A 10 9.92 -7.73 -0.27
N ASN A 11 9.75 -7.46 -1.56
CA ASN A 11 8.42 -7.29 -2.18
C ASN A 11 7.60 -8.59 -2.15
N GLU A 12 8.24 -9.73 -2.39
CA GLU A 12 7.61 -11.06 -2.27
C GLU A 12 7.20 -11.33 -0.82
N ALA A 13 8.07 -11.00 0.14
CA ALA A 13 7.77 -11.15 1.57
C ALA A 13 6.55 -10.30 2.00
N ILE A 14 6.42 -9.08 1.48
CA ILE A 14 5.26 -8.21 1.71
C ILE A 14 3.98 -8.86 1.21
N ALA A 15 3.99 -9.42 -0.01
CA ALA A 15 2.84 -10.11 -0.59
C ALA A 15 2.42 -11.34 0.24
N HIS A 16 3.37 -12.18 0.62
CA HIS A 16 3.13 -13.33 1.49
C HIS A 16 2.59 -12.92 2.87
N ALA A 17 3.16 -11.85 3.45
CA ALA A 17 2.70 -11.34 4.74
C ALA A 17 1.25 -10.84 4.68
N ALA A 18 0.87 -10.11 3.63
CA ALA A 18 -0.49 -9.62 3.43
C ALA A 18 -1.51 -10.77 3.44
N ILE A 19 -1.23 -11.85 2.71
CA ILE A 19 -2.09 -13.04 2.68
C ILE A 19 -2.16 -13.71 4.06
N ARG A 20 -1.01 -13.89 4.72
CA ARG A 20 -0.93 -14.56 6.02
C ARG A 20 -1.58 -13.77 7.16
N CYS A 21 -1.57 -12.44 7.07
CA CYS A 21 -2.27 -11.57 8.02
C CYS A 21 -3.78 -11.51 7.78
N GLY A 22 -4.30 -12.17 6.75
CA GLY A 22 -5.72 -12.22 6.47
C GLY A 22 -6.28 -10.95 5.82
N ALA A 23 -5.49 -10.26 5.01
CA ALA A 23 -5.98 -9.12 4.26
C ALA A 23 -7.15 -9.53 3.34
N ASP A 24 -8.20 -8.71 3.31
CA ASP A 24 -9.37 -8.92 2.46
C ASP A 24 -9.14 -8.44 1.02
N GLY A 25 -8.27 -7.44 0.81
CA GLY A 25 -8.05 -6.93 -0.53
C GLY A 25 -6.77 -6.13 -0.70
N TYR A 26 -6.20 -6.25 -1.90
CA TYR A 26 -5.09 -5.43 -2.39
C TYR A 26 -5.54 -4.69 -3.67
N PHE A 27 -5.35 -3.38 -3.67
CA PHE A 27 -5.63 -2.52 -4.81
C PHE A 27 -4.39 -1.69 -5.15
N GLY A 28 -3.78 -1.94 -6.30
CA GLY A 28 -2.53 -1.31 -6.65
C GLY A 28 -2.39 -0.94 -8.11
N TYR A 29 -1.38 -0.15 -8.42
CA TYR A 29 -0.95 0.18 -9.76
C TYR A 29 0.56 -0.02 -9.82
N PRO A 30 1.10 -0.68 -10.87
CA PRO A 30 2.52 -1.02 -10.94
C PRO A 30 3.38 0.22 -11.08
N ILE A 31 4.42 0.29 -10.26
CA ILE A 31 5.46 1.31 -10.31
C ILE A 31 6.76 0.74 -9.76
N THR A 32 7.90 0.99 -10.43
CA THR A 32 9.22 0.57 -9.95
C THR A 32 9.57 1.32 -8.65
N PRO A 33 10.08 0.62 -7.60
CA PRO A 33 10.46 -0.78 -7.54
C PRO A 33 9.44 -1.70 -6.83
N GLN A 34 8.17 -1.33 -6.70
CA GLN A 34 7.18 -2.10 -5.95
C GLN A 34 6.31 -3.06 -6.80
N SER A 35 6.43 -3.06 -8.13
CA SER A 35 5.58 -3.87 -9.03
C SER A 35 5.52 -5.35 -8.66
N GLU A 36 6.63 -5.90 -8.17
CA GLU A 36 6.72 -7.30 -7.74
C GLU A 36 5.73 -7.67 -6.62
N VAL A 37 5.24 -6.72 -5.83
CA VAL A 37 4.20 -7.00 -4.81
C VAL A 37 2.92 -7.45 -5.49
N LEU A 38 2.46 -6.71 -6.52
CA LEU A 38 1.26 -7.06 -7.28
C LEU A 38 1.48 -8.34 -8.09
N GLU A 39 2.63 -8.48 -8.74
CA GLU A 39 3.00 -9.66 -9.52
C GLU A 39 2.97 -10.92 -8.65
N THR A 40 3.61 -10.89 -7.49
CA THR A 40 3.63 -12.01 -6.54
C THR A 40 2.21 -12.35 -6.05
N LEU A 41 1.38 -11.35 -5.72
CA LEU A 41 0.00 -11.59 -5.34
C LEU A 41 -0.81 -12.23 -6.47
N ALA A 42 -0.58 -11.81 -7.72
CA ALA A 42 -1.24 -12.39 -8.89
C ALA A 42 -0.81 -13.85 -9.13
N GLU A 43 0.46 -14.18 -8.91
CA GLU A 43 0.99 -15.54 -9.00
C GLU A 43 0.46 -16.46 -7.91
N LEU A 44 0.37 -15.96 -6.67
CA LEU A 44 -0.10 -16.73 -5.51
C LEU A 44 -1.62 -16.96 -5.51
N LYS A 45 -2.37 -16.21 -6.31
CA LYS A 45 -3.83 -16.32 -6.48
C LYS A 45 -4.59 -16.44 -5.15
N PRO A 46 -4.42 -15.50 -4.22
CA PRO A 46 -5.02 -15.62 -2.89
C PRO A 46 -6.57 -15.66 -2.91
N TRP A 47 -7.20 -15.23 -3.98
CA TRP A 47 -8.65 -15.36 -4.16
C TRP A 47 -9.13 -16.82 -4.24
N GLU A 48 -8.26 -17.76 -4.64
CA GLU A 48 -8.57 -19.19 -4.68
C GLU A 48 -8.42 -19.86 -3.29
N THR A 49 -7.62 -19.26 -2.39
CA THR A 49 -7.26 -19.88 -1.10
C THR A 49 -7.87 -19.17 0.11
N THR A 50 -7.74 -17.86 0.17
CA THR A 50 -8.20 -17.05 1.33
C THR A 50 -9.40 -16.16 1.00
N GLY A 51 -9.78 -16.05 -0.28
CA GLY A 51 -10.80 -15.11 -0.74
C GLY A 51 -10.32 -13.66 -0.86
N MET A 52 -9.03 -13.39 -0.66
CA MET A 52 -8.46 -12.05 -0.79
C MET A 52 -8.60 -11.54 -2.24
N VAL A 53 -9.20 -10.39 -2.41
CA VAL A 53 -9.31 -9.73 -3.71
C VAL A 53 -7.98 -9.08 -4.08
N VAL A 54 -7.48 -9.35 -5.28
CA VAL A 54 -6.30 -8.67 -5.83
C VAL A 54 -6.69 -8.01 -7.14
N LEU A 55 -6.52 -6.70 -7.22
CA LEU A 55 -6.94 -5.94 -8.40
C LEU A 55 -5.90 -4.89 -8.76
N GLN A 56 -5.50 -4.92 -10.03
CA GLN A 56 -4.73 -3.84 -10.62
C GLN A 56 -5.70 -2.74 -11.06
N ALA A 57 -5.57 -1.57 -10.44
CA ALA A 57 -6.31 -0.39 -10.83
C ALA A 57 -5.73 0.24 -12.12
N GLU A 58 -6.46 1.15 -12.73
CA GLU A 58 -6.01 1.89 -13.90
C GLU A 58 -4.99 3.01 -13.59
N SER A 59 -4.90 3.43 -12.32
CA SER A 59 -4.02 4.48 -11.84
C SER A 59 -3.87 4.42 -10.33
N GLU A 60 -2.90 5.15 -9.79
CA GLU A 60 -2.72 5.30 -8.34
C GLU A 60 -3.92 5.99 -7.68
N VAL A 61 -4.54 6.95 -8.37
CA VAL A 61 -5.75 7.64 -7.89
C VAL A 61 -6.91 6.65 -7.78
N ALA A 62 -7.11 5.81 -8.79
CA ALA A 62 -8.13 4.77 -8.75
C ALA A 62 -7.85 3.77 -7.63
N ALA A 63 -6.59 3.31 -7.48
CA ALA A 63 -6.19 2.36 -6.45
C ALA A 63 -6.51 2.86 -5.03
N ILE A 64 -6.17 4.11 -4.70
CA ILE A 64 -6.42 4.63 -3.36
C ILE A 64 -7.92 4.83 -3.08
N ASN A 65 -8.73 5.16 -4.10
CA ASN A 65 -10.18 5.25 -3.95
C ASN A 65 -10.83 3.87 -3.75
N MET A 66 -10.29 2.81 -4.38
CA MET A 66 -10.72 1.43 -4.12
C MET A 66 -10.38 1.02 -2.67
N VAL A 67 -9.19 1.40 -2.17
CA VAL A 67 -8.82 1.20 -0.77
C VAL A 67 -9.78 1.94 0.16
N TYR A 68 -10.13 3.20 -0.16
CA TYR A 68 -11.08 3.98 0.61
C TYR A 68 -12.45 3.29 0.70
N GLY A 69 -12.98 2.81 -0.43
CA GLY A 69 -14.24 2.06 -0.46
C GLY A 69 -14.18 0.74 0.31
N GLY A 70 -13.08 -0.01 0.14
CA GLY A 70 -12.85 -1.27 0.86
C GLY A 70 -12.75 -1.06 2.37
N ALA A 71 -11.98 -0.09 2.83
CA ALA A 71 -11.87 0.28 4.24
C ALA A 71 -13.22 0.75 4.80
N GLY A 72 -13.97 1.57 4.04
CA GLY A 72 -15.30 2.02 4.41
C GLY A 72 -16.33 0.90 4.55
N SER A 73 -16.11 -0.23 3.90
CA SER A 73 -16.93 -1.44 4.07
C SER A 73 -16.49 -2.33 5.24
N GLY A 74 -15.53 -1.90 6.04
CA GLY A 74 -15.02 -2.63 7.19
C GLY A 74 -14.02 -3.75 6.83
N LYS A 75 -13.41 -3.69 5.64
CA LYS A 75 -12.47 -4.68 5.15
C LYS A 75 -11.02 -4.29 5.43
N MET A 76 -10.19 -5.27 5.72
CA MET A 76 -8.75 -5.10 5.86
C MET A 76 -8.11 -5.02 4.48
N VAL A 77 -7.86 -3.82 4.02
CA VAL A 77 -7.35 -3.56 2.67
C VAL A 77 -5.99 -2.89 2.69
N LEU A 78 -5.23 -3.11 1.62
CA LEU A 78 -3.91 -2.51 1.48
C LEU A 78 -3.64 -2.07 0.04
N THR A 79 -2.67 -1.18 -0.07
CA THR A 79 -2.06 -0.78 -1.34
C THR A 79 -0.56 -0.66 -1.17
N SER A 80 0.17 -0.80 -2.26
CA SER A 80 1.58 -0.44 -2.30
C SER A 80 1.86 0.55 -3.42
N SER A 81 2.92 1.32 -3.28
CA SER A 81 3.35 2.29 -4.27
C SER A 81 4.81 2.66 -4.09
N SER A 82 5.28 3.59 -4.88
CA SER A 82 6.57 4.27 -4.75
C SER A 82 6.35 5.77 -4.84
N SER A 83 7.36 6.56 -4.57
CA SER A 83 7.32 8.02 -4.40
C SER A 83 6.36 8.79 -5.31
N PRO A 84 6.41 8.67 -6.66
CA PRO A 84 5.46 9.40 -7.51
C PRO A 84 4.01 8.93 -7.33
N GLY A 85 3.82 7.63 -7.14
CA GLY A 85 2.49 7.07 -6.92
C GLY A 85 1.91 7.45 -5.56
N VAL A 86 2.75 7.58 -4.53
CA VAL A 86 2.32 8.10 -3.22
C VAL A 86 1.89 9.57 -3.35
N SER A 87 2.58 10.36 -4.17
CA SER A 87 2.16 11.74 -4.47
C SER A 87 0.74 11.79 -5.06
N LEU A 88 0.43 10.92 -6.01
CA LEU A 88 -0.89 10.82 -6.61
C LEU A 88 -1.97 10.29 -5.66
N LYS A 89 -1.58 9.54 -4.64
CA LYS A 89 -2.50 8.98 -3.64
C LYS A 89 -2.81 9.93 -2.47
N GLN A 90 -2.13 11.07 -2.37
CA GLN A 90 -2.20 11.95 -1.18
C GLN A 90 -3.62 12.40 -0.84
N GLU A 91 -4.43 12.75 -1.81
CA GLU A 91 -5.82 13.15 -1.58
C GLU A 91 -6.63 12.01 -0.96
N GLY A 92 -6.56 10.81 -1.53
CA GLY A 92 -7.25 9.64 -1.00
C GLY A 92 -6.73 9.21 0.38
N ILE A 93 -5.43 9.35 0.64
CA ILE A 93 -4.85 9.12 1.96
C ILE A 93 -5.43 10.11 2.98
N SER A 94 -5.58 11.39 2.61
CA SER A 94 -6.19 12.38 3.48
C SER A 94 -7.67 12.09 3.78
N TYR A 95 -8.40 11.54 2.81
CA TYR A 95 -9.78 11.10 3.01
C TYR A 95 -9.88 9.93 3.98
N LEU A 96 -9.00 8.92 3.82
CA LEU A 96 -8.92 7.79 4.75
C LEU A 96 -8.65 8.26 6.19
N ALA A 97 -7.69 9.16 6.36
CA ALA A 97 -7.37 9.75 7.66
C ALA A 97 -8.54 10.57 8.22
N GLY A 98 -9.16 11.43 7.40
CA GLY A 98 -10.30 12.25 7.82
C GLY A 98 -11.55 11.45 8.19
N ALA A 99 -11.72 10.29 7.58
CA ALA A 99 -12.82 9.36 7.88
C ALA A 99 -12.47 8.32 8.96
N GLU A 100 -11.23 8.37 9.50
CA GLU A 100 -10.73 7.39 10.49
C GLU A 100 -10.81 5.93 10.01
N LEU A 101 -10.60 5.71 8.71
CA LEU A 101 -10.65 4.39 8.10
C LEU A 101 -9.27 3.74 8.07
N PRO A 102 -9.09 2.58 8.72
CA PRO A 102 -7.80 1.91 8.75
C PRO A 102 -7.49 1.22 7.42
N CYS A 103 -6.27 1.38 6.94
CA CYS A 103 -5.71 0.63 5.82
C CYS A 103 -4.20 0.52 5.94
N LEU A 104 -3.59 -0.37 5.20
CA LEU A 104 -2.13 -0.47 5.10
C LEU A 104 -1.65 0.14 3.78
N ILE A 105 -0.74 1.09 3.87
CA ILE A 105 -0.06 1.69 2.73
C ILE A 105 1.42 1.37 2.80
N VAL A 106 1.91 0.62 1.83
CA VAL A 106 3.31 0.24 1.73
C VAL A 106 4.00 1.15 0.71
N ASN A 107 4.95 1.94 1.15
CA ASN A 107 5.77 2.78 0.28
C ASN A 107 7.16 2.16 0.10
N VAL A 108 7.40 1.59 -1.08
CA VAL A 108 8.73 1.14 -1.49
C VAL A 108 9.44 2.33 -2.11
N MET A 109 10.09 3.12 -1.26
CA MET A 109 10.62 4.45 -1.59
C MET A 109 11.70 4.42 -2.67
N ARG A 110 11.67 5.42 -3.52
CA ARG A 110 12.72 5.74 -4.49
C ARG A 110 12.98 7.24 -4.51
N GLY A 111 14.00 7.71 -5.23
CA GLY A 111 14.24 9.14 -5.39
C GLY A 111 13.04 9.86 -5.98
N GLY A 112 12.50 10.80 -5.25
CA GLY A 112 11.30 11.55 -5.60
C GLY A 112 11.03 12.59 -4.54
N PRO A 113 9.89 13.27 -4.53
CA PRO A 113 8.50 12.76 -4.56
C PRO A 113 7.81 12.76 -5.93
N GLY A 114 8.38 13.39 -6.92
CA GLY A 114 7.85 13.35 -8.29
C GLY A 114 8.47 12.21 -9.11
N LEU A 115 8.80 12.49 -10.39
CA LEU A 115 9.41 11.51 -11.28
C LEU A 115 10.70 10.92 -10.71
N GLY A 116 11.59 11.77 -10.19
CA GLY A 116 12.79 11.40 -9.46
C GLY A 116 13.69 10.39 -10.15
N THR A 117 14.19 9.46 -9.38
CA THR A 117 15.02 8.34 -9.85
C THR A 117 14.49 7.02 -9.31
N ILE A 118 14.93 5.88 -9.89
CA ILE A 118 14.60 4.55 -9.37
C ILE A 118 15.53 4.09 -8.25
N GLN A 119 16.52 4.89 -7.87
CA GLN A 119 17.45 4.57 -6.79
C GLN A 119 16.75 4.64 -5.42
N PRO A 120 17.16 3.79 -4.47
CA PRO A 120 16.65 3.84 -3.10
C PRO A 120 16.81 5.23 -2.47
N SER A 121 15.78 5.68 -1.77
CA SER A 121 15.76 6.97 -1.10
C SER A 121 14.78 6.95 0.07
N GLN A 122 14.86 7.94 0.95
CA GLN A 122 13.89 8.19 2.02
C GLN A 122 13.30 9.60 1.92
N ALA A 123 13.46 10.26 0.78
CA ALA A 123 13.11 11.67 0.60
C ALA A 123 11.60 11.95 0.72
N ASP A 124 10.76 10.96 0.44
CA ASP A 124 9.29 11.08 0.46
C ASP A 124 8.64 10.64 1.78
N TYR A 125 9.42 10.33 2.82
CA TYR A 125 8.89 9.95 4.12
C TYR A 125 7.92 10.99 4.68
N PHE A 126 8.33 12.24 4.75
CA PHE A 126 7.48 13.31 5.27
C PHE A 126 6.24 13.58 4.40
N GLN A 127 6.36 13.44 3.09
CA GLN A 127 5.21 13.55 2.21
C GLN A 127 4.19 12.43 2.49
N THR A 128 4.67 11.22 2.69
CA THR A 128 3.81 10.06 2.96
C THR A 128 3.05 10.21 4.27
N VAL A 129 3.72 10.67 5.33
CA VAL A 129 3.14 10.66 6.69
C VAL A 129 2.62 12.01 7.16
N LYS A 130 2.93 13.10 6.48
CA LYS A 130 2.58 14.48 6.88
C LYS A 130 2.01 15.33 5.74
N GLY A 131 1.75 14.74 4.58
CA GLY A 131 1.16 15.43 3.45
C GLY A 131 -0.31 15.78 3.67
N LEU A 132 -0.80 16.82 2.98
CA LEU A 132 -2.20 17.26 2.98
C LEU A 132 -2.87 17.29 4.38
N SER A 133 -2.19 17.90 5.34
CA SER A 133 -2.70 18.05 6.72
C SER A 133 -2.85 16.73 7.50
N LEU A 134 -2.27 15.64 7.05
CA LEU A 134 -2.28 14.35 7.78
C LEU A 134 -1.76 14.50 9.22
N ILE A 135 -0.83 15.41 9.46
CA ILE A 135 -0.31 15.70 10.79
C ILE A 135 -1.42 16.13 11.78
N HIS A 136 -2.46 16.81 11.31
CA HIS A 136 -3.59 17.24 12.14
C HIS A 136 -4.61 16.13 12.39
N ILE A 137 -4.58 15.07 11.59
CA ILE A 137 -5.53 13.96 11.66
C ILE A 137 -4.91 12.76 12.35
N SER A 138 -3.64 12.46 12.04
CA SER A 138 -2.95 11.25 12.51
C SER A 138 -2.08 11.46 13.74
N GLU A 139 -1.87 12.70 14.17
CA GLU A 139 -1.12 12.94 15.40
C GLU A 139 -1.92 12.47 16.60
N PRO A 140 -1.41 11.55 17.43
CA PRO A 140 -2.09 11.19 18.66
C PRO A 140 -2.15 12.45 19.54
N THR A 141 -3.33 12.80 19.98
CA THR A 141 -3.51 13.83 20.98
C THR A 141 -2.64 13.50 22.18
N ARG A 142 -1.59 14.25 22.37
CA ARG A 142 -0.80 14.18 23.59
C ARG A 142 -1.62 14.82 24.70
N HIS A 143 -2.15 13.99 25.53
CA HIS A 143 -2.70 14.40 26.83
C HIS A 143 -1.61 14.31 27.89
#